data_2653deebeeef55b4fb05d1bae8e6289d
#
_entry.id   2653deebeeef55b4fb05d1bae8e6289d
#
_cell.length_a   1.000
_cell.length_b   1.000
_cell.length_c   1.000
_cell.angle_alpha   90.00
_cell.angle_beta   90.00
_cell.angle_gamma   90.00
#
_symmetry.space_group_name_H-M   'P 1'
#
loop_
_entity.id
_entity.type
_entity.pdbx_description
1 polymer ?
#
loop_
_entity_poly.entity_id
_entity_poly.type
_entity_poly.pdbx_seq_one_letter_code
_entity_poly.pdbx_strand_id
1 'polypeptide(L)'
;DTALVILSLGLYIYYINYTQPLNYISDRSLIPTNKSADTVSSLLFAIIVATLVHTYVMQPYTIPTSSLEKSLLVGDFLFVSKFHYGARTPMTPVAAPMVHDTLPILNVKSYTSWPQLPFFRFPGLQKVERNDIVVFNWPKDTLFNMYQRADKRYDKPVDKKTNYVKRCVGIPGDSLSIKDGYVYIDGKKLVLPERAKPQYSYTVTTNGSGFDPNYIINELNITDGVYQTAENTFIFTALTEESAARLKNNPIVTNITRNITEGVEDGIFPDFQDGKPSTTNNWNKDNFGPIYIPKAGVTVALNTKSLPFYKTIISEYEGNDLQVTGNEIRINGKIADSYTFKQNYYWMMGDNRHNSLDARYFGYTPEDHVVGKPVFIWMSWDSHGKGFNKVRWDRLFTTVNGDGQPYSYFKFFLIALAAYFGITYFLNKRKEKED
;
A
#
# COMPACT_ATOMS: atom_id res chain seq x y z
N ASP A 1 -1.86 -35.93 24.64
CA ASP A 1 -0.55 -35.57 24.08
C ASP A 1 -0.67 -34.67 22.85
N THR A 2 -1.55 -34.95 21.88
CA THR A 2 -1.72 -34.13 20.67
C THR A 2 -2.02 -32.64 21.00
N ALA A 3 -2.93 -32.40 21.95
CA ALA A 3 -3.24 -31.04 22.39
C ALA A 3 -2.00 -30.32 22.98
N LEU A 4 -1.19 -31.02 23.77
CA LEU A 4 0.04 -30.46 24.34
C LEU A 4 1.11 -30.19 23.28
N VAL A 5 1.19 -31.04 22.25
CA VAL A 5 2.07 -30.81 21.09
C VAL A 5 1.66 -29.53 20.36
N ILE A 6 0.37 -29.34 20.10
CA ILE A 6 -0.15 -28.14 19.44
C ILE A 6 0.08 -26.90 20.30
N LEU A 7 -0.30 -26.93 21.58
CA LEU A 7 -0.15 -25.81 22.51
C LEU A 7 1.30 -25.39 22.76
N SER A 8 2.24 -26.34 22.71
CA SER A 8 3.68 -26.08 22.86
C SER A 8 4.39 -25.79 21.54
N LEU A 9 3.66 -25.63 20.43
CA LEU A 9 4.23 -25.46 19.08
C LEU A 9 5.24 -26.55 18.70
N GLY A 10 4.98 -27.78 19.13
CA GLY A 10 5.84 -28.93 18.85
C GLY A 10 6.90 -29.22 19.91
N LEU A 11 7.19 -28.31 20.84
CA LEU A 11 8.24 -28.51 21.86
C LEU A 11 7.94 -29.72 22.78
N TYR A 12 6.67 -30.02 23.02
CA TYR A 12 6.27 -31.20 23.79
C TYR A 12 6.71 -32.52 23.16
N ILE A 13 6.97 -32.58 21.86
CA ILE A 13 7.51 -33.75 21.17
C ILE A 13 8.90 -34.11 21.75
N TYR A 14 9.75 -33.10 21.98
CA TYR A 14 11.07 -33.31 22.59
C TYR A 14 10.94 -33.90 24.01
N TYR A 15 10.03 -33.35 24.82
CA TYR A 15 9.78 -33.88 26.16
C TYR A 15 9.36 -35.36 26.09
N ILE A 16 8.37 -35.71 25.23
CA ILE A 16 7.94 -37.11 25.04
C ILE A 16 9.11 -37.98 24.60
N ASN A 17 9.89 -37.53 23.61
CA ASN A 17 10.98 -38.28 23.02
C ASN A 17 12.09 -38.63 24.01
N TYR A 18 12.36 -37.77 24.99
CA TYR A 18 13.44 -37.96 25.98
C TYR A 18 12.96 -38.53 27.32
N THR A 19 11.67 -38.50 27.63
CA THR A 19 11.18 -38.86 28.98
C THR A 19 10.23 -40.07 28.97
N GLN A 20 9.69 -40.45 27.81
CA GLN A 20 8.71 -41.53 27.73
C GLN A 20 9.27 -42.79 26.98
N PRO A 21 8.89 -43.98 27.37
CA PRO A 21 9.21 -45.18 26.60
C PRO A 21 8.46 -45.14 25.25
N LEU A 22 9.22 -44.99 24.17
CA LEU A 22 8.67 -44.89 22.80
C LEU A 22 8.93 -46.17 22.02
N ASN A 23 7.93 -46.64 21.29
CA ASN A 23 8.10 -47.66 20.28
C ASN A 23 8.26 -47.01 18.91
N TYR A 24 9.43 -47.20 18.30
CA TYR A 24 9.66 -46.74 16.94
C TYR A 24 8.97 -47.63 15.92
N ILE A 25 8.11 -47.02 15.09
CA ILE A 25 7.41 -47.71 13.99
C ILE A 25 8.09 -47.25 12.68
N SER A 26 8.91 -48.13 12.09
CA SER A 26 9.68 -47.85 10.87
C SER A 26 8.81 -47.61 9.63
N ASP A 27 7.72 -48.39 9.51
CA ASP A 27 6.88 -48.38 8.30
C ASP A 27 5.55 -47.65 8.48
N ARG A 28 5.55 -46.59 9.25
CA ARG A 28 4.35 -45.79 9.46
C ARG A 28 3.97 -45.03 8.19
N SER A 29 2.80 -45.30 7.64
CA SER A 29 2.20 -44.49 6.58
C SER A 29 1.96 -43.06 7.09
N LEU A 30 2.39 -42.04 6.32
CA LEU A 30 2.07 -40.65 6.54
C LEU A 30 0.68 -40.26 6.05
N ILE A 31 0.02 -41.16 5.31
CA ILE A 31 -1.33 -40.97 4.77
C ILE A 31 -2.34 -41.46 5.79
N PRO A 32 -3.26 -40.63 6.28
CA PRO A 32 -4.34 -41.03 7.18
C PRO A 32 -5.24 -42.08 6.53
N THR A 33 -5.56 -43.17 7.26
CA THR A 33 -6.46 -44.22 6.76
C THR A 33 -7.94 -43.81 6.78
N ASN A 34 -8.30 -42.81 7.57
CA ASN A 34 -9.66 -42.31 7.69
C ASN A 34 -9.85 -41.08 6.80
N LYS A 35 -10.86 -41.08 5.92
CA LYS A 35 -11.20 -40.00 5.01
C LYS A 35 -11.38 -38.63 5.72
N SER A 36 -12.03 -38.62 6.89
CA SER A 36 -12.20 -37.39 7.67
C SER A 36 -10.87 -36.84 8.19
N ALA A 37 -9.98 -37.73 8.67
CA ALA A 37 -8.65 -37.35 9.13
C ALA A 37 -7.79 -36.84 7.96
N ASP A 38 -7.88 -37.46 6.79
CA ASP A 38 -7.20 -37.01 5.58
C ASP A 38 -7.67 -35.61 5.13
N THR A 39 -8.98 -35.37 5.10
CA THR A 39 -9.55 -34.07 4.77
C THR A 39 -9.08 -32.98 5.74
N VAL A 40 -9.11 -33.25 7.05
CA VAL A 40 -8.65 -32.30 8.07
C VAL A 40 -7.16 -32.05 7.95
N SER A 41 -6.34 -33.07 7.75
CA SER A 41 -4.89 -32.93 7.56
C SER A 41 -4.55 -32.11 6.33
N SER A 42 -5.21 -32.42 5.21
CA SER A 42 -5.02 -31.66 3.95
C SER A 42 -5.43 -30.20 4.08
N LEU A 43 -6.55 -29.90 4.78
CA LEU A 43 -7.01 -28.54 5.02
C LEU A 43 -6.03 -27.77 5.94
N LEU A 44 -5.56 -28.40 7.03
CA LEU A 44 -4.57 -27.79 7.92
C LEU A 44 -3.26 -27.51 7.19
N PHE A 45 -2.78 -28.47 6.39
CA PHE A 45 -1.59 -28.26 5.57
C PHE A 45 -1.76 -27.08 4.62
N ALA A 46 -2.89 -27.02 3.90
CA ALA A 46 -3.19 -25.92 2.99
C ALA A 46 -3.21 -24.55 3.70
N ILE A 47 -3.84 -24.47 4.89
CA ILE A 47 -3.89 -23.23 5.69
C ILE A 47 -2.49 -22.82 6.15
N ILE A 48 -1.68 -23.76 6.63
CA ILE A 48 -0.30 -23.46 7.09
C ILE A 48 0.55 -22.96 5.93
N VAL A 49 0.56 -23.70 4.80
CA VAL A 49 1.34 -23.30 3.62
C VAL A 49 0.87 -21.97 3.07
N ALA A 50 -0.44 -21.77 2.92
CA ALA A 50 -1.00 -20.51 2.45
C ALA A 50 -0.62 -19.34 3.38
N THR A 51 -0.65 -19.54 4.70
CA THR A 51 -0.27 -18.53 5.69
C THR A 51 1.23 -18.19 5.58
N LEU A 52 2.10 -19.17 5.42
CA LEU A 52 3.53 -18.94 5.23
C LEU A 52 3.82 -18.17 3.93
N VAL A 53 3.21 -18.60 2.82
CA VAL A 53 3.34 -17.90 1.53
C VAL A 53 2.81 -16.47 1.63
N HIS A 54 1.64 -16.29 2.20
CA HIS A 54 1.00 -14.99 2.39
C HIS A 54 1.82 -14.04 3.28
N THR A 55 2.46 -14.57 4.30
CA THR A 55 3.24 -13.76 5.26
C THR A 55 4.61 -13.39 4.72
N TYR A 56 5.33 -14.35 4.12
CA TYR A 56 6.76 -14.18 3.83
C TYR A 56 7.10 -14.05 2.34
N VAL A 57 6.23 -14.53 1.44
CA VAL A 57 6.54 -14.56 0.00
C VAL A 57 5.71 -13.54 -0.76
N MET A 58 4.40 -13.76 -0.84
CA MET A 58 3.53 -12.98 -1.73
C MET A 58 2.10 -12.92 -1.19
N GLN A 59 1.53 -11.74 -1.20
CA GLN A 59 0.18 -11.49 -0.73
C GLN A 59 -0.68 -10.84 -1.81
N PRO A 60 -1.90 -11.37 -2.09
CA PRO A 60 -2.84 -10.71 -2.98
C PRO A 60 -3.48 -9.49 -2.30
N TYR A 61 -3.64 -8.41 -3.08
CA TYR A 61 -4.36 -7.20 -2.69
C TYR A 61 -5.26 -6.74 -3.82
N THR A 62 -6.33 -6.04 -3.47
CA THR A 62 -7.21 -5.37 -4.44
C THR A 62 -7.08 -3.86 -4.27
N ILE A 63 -7.11 -3.11 -5.37
CA ILE A 63 -7.12 -1.65 -5.37
C ILE A 63 -8.56 -1.15 -5.21
N PRO A 64 -8.93 -0.58 -4.05
CA PRO A 64 -10.31 -0.15 -3.80
C PRO A 64 -10.56 1.33 -4.11
N THR A 65 -9.51 2.14 -4.28
CA THR A 65 -9.60 3.60 -4.40
C THR A 65 -8.80 4.13 -5.58
N SER A 66 -9.19 5.29 -6.10
CA SER A 66 -8.60 5.93 -7.27
C SER A 66 -7.33 6.76 -6.99
N SER A 67 -6.74 6.66 -5.79
CA SER A 67 -5.57 7.48 -5.42
C SER A 67 -4.31 7.25 -6.27
N LEU A 68 -4.22 6.11 -6.97
CA LEU A 68 -3.19 5.77 -7.96
C LEU A 68 -3.79 5.57 -9.36
N GLU A 69 -5.00 6.09 -9.61
CA GLU A 69 -5.71 5.93 -10.87
C GLU A 69 -4.81 6.25 -12.07
N LYS A 70 -5.02 5.57 -13.19
CA LYS A 70 -4.17 5.52 -14.40
C LYS A 70 -2.84 4.77 -14.23
N SER A 71 -2.21 4.77 -13.07
CA SER A 71 -1.07 3.89 -12.77
C SER A 71 -1.56 2.51 -12.31
N LEU A 72 -2.44 2.47 -11.30
CA LEU A 72 -3.18 1.30 -10.84
C LEU A 72 -4.67 1.65 -10.78
N LEU A 73 -5.50 0.83 -11.41
CA LEU A 73 -6.94 1.08 -11.53
C LEU A 73 -7.72 0.47 -10.37
N VAL A 74 -8.83 1.12 -9.99
CA VAL A 74 -9.80 0.50 -9.09
C VAL A 74 -10.27 -0.82 -9.70
N GLY A 75 -10.19 -1.90 -8.89
CA GLY A 75 -10.49 -3.28 -9.35
C GLY A 75 -9.30 -4.05 -9.91
N ASP A 76 -8.07 -3.50 -9.86
CA ASP A 76 -6.85 -4.27 -10.08
C ASP A 76 -6.59 -5.19 -8.89
N PHE A 77 -6.29 -6.46 -9.15
CA PHE A 77 -5.86 -7.45 -8.18
C PHE A 77 -4.35 -7.65 -8.32
N LEU A 78 -3.63 -7.29 -7.28
CA LEU A 78 -2.18 -7.25 -7.26
C LEU A 78 -1.59 -8.43 -6.51
N PHE A 79 -0.44 -8.93 -6.96
CA PHE A 79 0.48 -9.64 -6.10
C PHE A 79 1.54 -8.70 -5.54
N VAL A 80 1.63 -8.66 -4.21
CA VAL A 80 2.59 -7.85 -3.47
C VAL A 80 3.67 -8.76 -2.92
N SER A 81 4.87 -8.58 -3.43
CA SER A 81 6.05 -9.31 -2.99
C SER A 81 6.56 -8.79 -1.65
N LYS A 82 6.76 -9.69 -0.71
CA LYS A 82 7.33 -9.39 0.61
C LYS A 82 8.86 -9.42 0.58
N PHE A 83 9.44 -10.28 -0.23
CA PHE A 83 10.89 -10.51 -0.26
C PHE A 83 11.68 -9.42 -0.99
N HIS A 84 11.03 -8.59 -1.84
CA HIS A 84 11.75 -7.49 -2.49
C HIS A 84 12.37 -6.55 -1.46
N TYR A 85 11.58 -6.07 -0.51
CA TYR A 85 12.08 -5.20 0.57
C TYR A 85 12.50 -5.98 1.83
N GLY A 86 12.40 -7.32 1.81
CA GLY A 86 12.57 -8.20 2.96
C GLY A 86 11.27 -8.45 3.70
N ALA A 87 10.92 -9.71 3.87
CA ALA A 87 9.73 -10.10 4.59
C ALA A 87 9.79 -9.67 6.06
N ARG A 88 8.73 -9.07 6.55
CA ARG A 88 8.58 -8.66 7.95
C ARG A 88 7.98 -9.83 8.74
N THR A 89 8.56 -10.15 9.90
CA THR A 89 7.91 -11.08 10.84
C THR A 89 6.62 -10.46 11.40
N PRO A 90 5.57 -11.26 11.64
CA PRO A 90 4.37 -10.76 12.29
C PRO A 90 4.68 -10.18 13.67
N MET A 91 4.33 -8.93 13.91
CA MET A 91 4.46 -8.30 15.22
C MET A 91 3.30 -8.71 16.12
N THR A 92 2.17 -9.11 15.56
CA THR A 92 0.97 -9.59 16.25
C THR A 92 0.82 -11.10 15.99
N PRO A 93 1.47 -11.97 16.81
CA PRO A 93 1.54 -13.42 16.52
C PRO A 93 0.21 -14.13 16.74
N VAL A 94 -0.65 -13.63 17.62
CA VAL A 94 -1.96 -14.23 17.90
C VAL A 94 -3.01 -13.56 17.04
N ALA A 95 -3.20 -14.11 15.82
CA ALA A 95 -4.15 -13.60 14.83
C ALA A 95 -4.73 -14.74 14.00
N ALA A 96 -5.96 -14.56 13.50
CA ALA A 96 -6.56 -15.50 12.57
C ALA A 96 -5.75 -15.57 11.25
N PRO A 97 -5.45 -16.76 10.74
CA PRO A 97 -4.68 -16.93 9.50
C PRO A 97 -5.34 -16.20 8.32
N MET A 98 -4.55 -15.50 7.52
CA MET A 98 -4.97 -14.78 6.29
C MET A 98 -6.04 -13.69 6.49
N VAL A 99 -6.41 -13.36 7.74
CA VAL A 99 -7.34 -12.26 8.05
C VAL A 99 -6.56 -11.08 8.61
N HIS A 100 -6.74 -9.91 7.99
CA HIS A 100 -5.93 -8.74 8.34
C HIS A 100 -6.38 -8.06 9.64
N ASP A 101 -7.61 -7.56 9.71
CA ASP A 101 -8.09 -6.70 10.81
C ASP A 101 -9.34 -7.27 11.51
N THR A 102 -10.44 -7.45 10.79
CA THR A 102 -11.73 -7.92 11.34
C THR A 102 -12.17 -9.23 10.70
N LEU A 103 -12.75 -10.13 11.51
CA LEU A 103 -13.36 -11.34 11.00
C LEU A 103 -14.61 -10.99 10.18
N PRO A 104 -14.71 -11.48 8.93
CA PRO A 104 -15.95 -11.34 8.14
C PRO A 104 -17.13 -11.91 8.92
N ILE A 105 -18.34 -11.34 8.73
CA ILE A 105 -19.60 -11.75 9.36
C ILE A 105 -19.70 -11.39 10.84
N LEU A 106 -18.68 -11.71 11.67
CA LEU A 106 -18.70 -11.46 13.11
C LEU A 106 -18.38 -10.00 13.48
N ASN A 107 -17.71 -9.26 12.60
CA ASN A 107 -17.27 -7.87 12.80
C ASN A 107 -16.51 -7.65 14.12
N VAL A 108 -15.71 -8.65 14.52
CA VAL A 108 -14.81 -8.58 15.67
C VAL A 108 -13.36 -8.59 15.20
N LYS A 109 -12.43 -8.14 16.03
CA LYS A 109 -11.01 -8.18 15.71
C LYS A 109 -10.54 -9.61 15.49
N SER A 110 -9.73 -9.82 14.44
CA SER A 110 -9.16 -11.13 14.08
C SER A 110 -7.90 -11.46 14.89
N TYR A 111 -7.51 -10.61 15.83
CA TYR A 111 -6.26 -10.71 16.57
C TYR A 111 -6.42 -10.24 18.00
N THR A 112 -5.43 -10.58 18.85
CA THR A 112 -5.24 -9.98 20.17
C THR A 112 -4.10 -8.97 20.13
N SER A 113 -4.25 -7.85 20.85
CA SER A 113 -3.22 -6.81 20.90
C SER A 113 -2.00 -7.21 21.75
N TRP A 114 -2.04 -8.33 22.45
CA TRP A 114 -0.96 -8.87 23.27
C TRP A 114 -0.86 -10.39 23.04
N PRO A 115 0.36 -10.96 22.97
CA PRO A 115 1.67 -10.30 23.01
C PRO A 115 2.00 -9.58 21.69
N GLN A 116 2.90 -8.57 21.75
CA GLN A 116 3.50 -7.92 20.61
C GLN A 116 4.97 -8.31 20.52
N LEU A 117 5.41 -8.76 19.34
CA LEU A 117 6.81 -9.04 19.08
C LEU A 117 7.54 -7.79 18.55
N PRO A 118 8.84 -7.65 18.80
CA PRO A 118 9.62 -6.56 18.24
C PRO A 118 9.64 -6.64 16.71
N PHE A 119 9.78 -5.48 16.08
CA PHE A 119 9.96 -5.42 14.63
C PHE A 119 11.24 -6.14 14.21
N PHE A 120 11.10 -7.05 13.25
CA PHE A 120 12.21 -7.68 12.57
C PHE A 120 11.88 -7.86 11.08
N ARG A 121 12.84 -7.55 10.24
CA ARG A 121 12.74 -7.70 8.78
C ARG A 121 13.92 -8.53 8.26
N PHE A 122 13.62 -9.56 7.47
CA PHE A 122 14.63 -10.32 6.77
C PHE A 122 15.34 -9.46 5.71
N PRO A 123 16.57 -9.79 5.32
CA PRO A 123 17.24 -9.11 4.21
C PRO A 123 16.36 -9.13 2.94
N GLY A 124 16.23 -7.98 2.28
CA GLY A 124 15.51 -7.84 1.02
C GLY A 124 16.43 -7.92 -0.18
N LEU A 125 15.86 -8.15 -1.36
CA LEU A 125 16.58 -8.09 -2.64
C LEU A 125 16.96 -6.66 -3.02
N GLN A 126 16.17 -5.68 -2.58
CA GLN A 126 16.39 -4.26 -2.84
C GLN A 126 15.88 -3.41 -1.67
N LYS A 127 16.27 -2.15 -1.63
CA LYS A 127 15.67 -1.13 -0.76
C LYS A 127 14.50 -0.46 -1.47
N VAL A 128 13.67 0.26 -0.70
CA VAL A 128 12.65 1.14 -1.29
C VAL A 128 13.36 2.29 -1.99
N GLU A 129 13.05 2.49 -3.27
CA GLU A 129 13.63 3.52 -4.12
C GLU A 129 12.60 4.58 -4.48
N ARG A 130 13.10 5.74 -4.97
CA ARG A 130 12.19 6.77 -5.51
C ARG A 130 11.43 6.22 -6.70
N ASN A 131 10.17 6.58 -6.81
CA ASN A 131 9.20 6.13 -7.81
C ASN A 131 8.67 4.71 -7.63
N ASP A 132 9.16 3.92 -6.68
CA ASP A 132 8.54 2.64 -6.34
C ASP A 132 7.10 2.84 -5.89
N ILE A 133 6.20 1.98 -6.35
CA ILE A 133 4.88 1.82 -5.74
C ILE A 133 5.06 0.89 -4.55
N VAL A 134 4.61 1.33 -3.36
CA VAL A 134 4.83 0.65 -2.09
C VAL A 134 3.51 0.41 -1.38
N VAL A 135 3.32 -0.82 -0.89
CA VAL A 135 2.25 -1.15 0.06
C VAL A 135 2.80 -0.98 1.47
N PHE A 136 2.08 -0.24 2.31
CA PHE A 136 2.45 0.03 3.69
C PHE A 136 1.22 0.11 4.59
N ASN A 137 1.40 -0.10 5.88
CA ASN A 137 0.36 0.13 6.89
C ASN A 137 0.22 1.64 7.13
N TRP A 138 -0.99 2.17 7.04
CA TRP A 138 -1.24 3.61 7.20
C TRP A 138 -0.86 4.09 8.62
N PRO A 139 0.14 4.97 8.78
CA PRO A 139 0.69 5.30 10.10
C PRO A 139 -0.33 5.93 11.06
N LYS A 140 -1.28 6.70 10.53
CA LYS A 140 -2.30 7.42 11.30
C LYS A 140 -3.64 6.66 11.41
N ASP A 141 -3.66 5.35 11.14
CA ASP A 141 -4.87 4.53 11.27
C ASP A 141 -5.29 4.36 12.74
N THR A 142 -6.40 5.00 13.07
CA THR A 142 -7.07 4.91 14.37
C THR A 142 -8.53 4.50 14.24
N LEU A 143 -8.93 3.99 13.05
CA LEU A 143 -10.29 3.56 12.76
C LEU A 143 -10.51 2.12 13.25
N PHE A 144 -11.75 1.78 13.60
CA PHE A 144 -12.11 0.39 13.90
C PHE A 144 -11.84 -0.50 12.69
N ASN A 145 -12.37 -0.13 11.54
CA ASN A 145 -12.02 -0.69 10.23
C ASN A 145 -12.09 0.41 9.16
N MET A 146 -11.62 0.12 7.95
CA MET A 146 -11.50 1.09 6.85
C MET A 146 -12.84 1.72 6.43
N TYR A 147 -13.95 1.02 6.65
CA TYR A 147 -15.28 1.39 6.12
C TYR A 147 -16.21 2.00 7.18
N GLN A 148 -15.81 1.98 8.44
CA GLN A 148 -16.65 2.48 9.53
C GLN A 148 -16.00 3.69 10.21
N ARG A 149 -16.73 4.81 10.26
CA ARG A 149 -16.36 5.90 11.16
C ARG A 149 -16.42 5.38 12.60
N ALA A 150 -15.35 5.64 13.34
CA ALA A 150 -15.28 5.24 14.72
C ALA A 150 -15.75 6.39 15.61
N ASP A 151 -16.60 6.09 16.59
CA ASP A 151 -16.99 7.04 17.63
C ASP A 151 -15.86 7.30 18.63
N LYS A 152 -14.83 6.43 18.61
CA LYS A 152 -13.64 6.53 19.44
C LYS A 152 -12.39 6.13 18.67
N ARG A 153 -11.24 6.55 19.19
CA ARG A 153 -9.92 6.17 18.69
C ARG A 153 -9.64 4.69 19.00
N TYR A 154 -9.17 3.95 17.99
CA TYR A 154 -8.69 2.57 18.11
C TYR A 154 -7.19 2.53 17.78
N ASP A 155 -6.36 2.28 18.78
CA ASP A 155 -4.94 2.07 18.58
C ASP A 155 -4.70 0.63 18.16
N LYS A 156 -4.15 0.45 16.96
CA LYS A 156 -3.89 -0.85 16.33
C LYS A 156 -2.40 -1.15 16.33
N PRO A 157 -1.99 -2.41 16.50
CA PRO A 157 -0.63 -2.84 16.16
C PRO A 157 -0.26 -2.45 14.74
N VAL A 158 1.01 -2.16 14.49
CA VAL A 158 1.48 -1.65 13.19
C VAL A 158 1.07 -2.59 12.04
N ASP A 159 1.26 -3.91 12.21
CA ASP A 159 0.93 -4.92 11.20
C ASP A 159 -0.58 -5.20 11.03
N LYS A 160 -1.42 -4.54 11.85
CA LYS A 160 -2.90 -4.60 11.77
C LYS A 160 -3.55 -3.29 11.32
N LYS A 161 -2.75 -2.24 11.12
CA LYS A 161 -3.21 -0.99 10.52
C LYS A 161 -3.59 -1.22 9.05
N THR A 162 -4.55 -0.44 8.57
CA THR A 162 -5.05 -0.49 7.18
C THR A 162 -3.91 -0.38 6.17
N ASN A 163 -3.92 -1.23 5.16
CA ASN A 163 -2.92 -1.21 4.10
C ASN A 163 -3.25 -0.10 3.09
N TYR A 164 -2.28 0.77 2.85
CA TYR A 164 -2.30 1.78 1.80
C TYR A 164 -1.28 1.43 0.72
N VAL A 165 -1.55 1.91 -0.48
CA VAL A 165 -0.63 1.83 -1.61
C VAL A 165 -0.42 3.22 -2.17
N LYS A 166 0.85 3.67 -2.27
CA LYS A 166 1.25 4.97 -2.80
C LYS A 166 2.59 4.86 -3.52
N ARG A 167 2.94 5.91 -4.25
CA ARG A 167 4.29 6.06 -4.83
C ARG A 167 5.23 6.68 -3.82
N CYS A 168 6.40 6.07 -3.63
CA CYS A 168 7.49 6.64 -2.85
C CYS A 168 8.15 7.75 -3.69
N VAL A 169 7.89 9.01 -3.35
CA VAL A 169 8.49 10.17 -4.05
C VAL A 169 9.69 10.74 -3.30
N GLY A 170 9.88 10.35 -2.05
CA GLY A 170 11.03 10.77 -1.25
C GLY A 170 11.54 9.63 -0.36
N ILE A 171 12.85 9.46 -0.32
CA ILE A 171 13.57 8.43 0.44
C ILE A 171 14.39 9.05 1.58
N PRO A 172 14.88 8.23 2.54
CA PRO A 172 15.64 8.74 3.69
C PRO A 172 16.85 9.58 3.29
N GLY A 173 16.90 10.82 3.77
CA GLY A 173 17.98 11.77 3.51
C GLY A 173 17.64 12.86 2.49
N ASP A 174 16.52 12.73 1.78
CA ASP A 174 16.09 13.72 0.79
C ASP A 174 15.61 15.01 1.44
N SER A 175 15.81 16.14 0.74
CA SER A 175 15.09 17.39 0.97
C SER A 175 13.97 17.52 -0.07
N LEU A 176 12.70 17.41 0.37
CA LEU A 176 11.53 17.37 -0.50
C LEU A 176 10.77 18.68 -0.44
N SER A 177 10.40 19.20 -1.61
CA SER A 177 9.42 20.29 -1.73
C SER A 177 8.43 20.01 -2.86
N ILE A 178 7.29 20.68 -2.82
CA ILE A 178 6.27 20.65 -3.87
C ILE A 178 6.06 22.10 -4.32
N LYS A 179 6.10 22.33 -5.63
CA LYS A 179 5.83 23.62 -6.27
C LYS A 179 4.82 23.40 -7.39
N ASP A 180 3.72 24.09 -7.30
CA ASP A 180 2.60 23.96 -8.25
C ASP A 180 2.20 22.49 -8.52
N GLY A 181 2.18 21.67 -7.46
CA GLY A 181 1.84 20.24 -7.51
C GLY A 181 2.97 19.32 -7.99
N TYR A 182 4.11 19.84 -8.46
CA TYR A 182 5.27 19.03 -8.85
C TYR A 182 6.23 18.82 -7.67
N VAL A 183 6.71 17.59 -7.55
CA VAL A 183 7.69 17.21 -6.51
C VAL A 183 9.11 17.60 -6.96
N TYR A 184 9.85 18.17 -6.02
CA TYR A 184 11.27 18.48 -6.16
C TYR A 184 12.06 17.80 -5.05
N ILE A 185 13.17 17.17 -5.41
CA ILE A 185 14.11 16.54 -4.49
C ILE A 185 15.44 17.28 -4.62
N ASP A 186 15.96 17.76 -3.50
CA ASP A 186 17.20 18.55 -3.45
C ASP A 186 17.20 19.72 -4.47
N GLY A 187 16.02 20.37 -4.62
CA GLY A 187 15.81 21.49 -5.54
C GLY A 187 15.63 21.10 -7.00
N LYS A 188 15.70 19.82 -7.37
CA LYS A 188 15.51 19.33 -8.75
C LYS A 188 14.14 18.67 -8.90
N LYS A 189 13.42 18.97 -10.00
CA LYS A 189 12.13 18.34 -10.30
C LYS A 189 12.30 16.83 -10.40
N LEU A 190 11.46 16.08 -9.69
CA LEU A 190 11.47 14.61 -9.73
C LEU A 190 11.02 14.12 -11.11
N VAL A 191 11.86 13.31 -11.75
CA VAL A 191 11.52 12.62 -13.00
C VAL A 191 10.75 11.35 -12.66
N LEU A 192 9.54 11.24 -13.19
CA LEU A 192 8.69 10.08 -13.00
C LEU A 192 8.89 9.07 -14.14
N PRO A 193 8.76 7.75 -13.89
CA PRO A 193 8.80 6.75 -14.94
C PRO A 193 7.57 6.87 -15.85
N GLU A 194 7.66 6.37 -17.08
CA GLU A 194 6.59 6.46 -18.08
C GLU A 194 5.25 5.88 -17.62
N ARG A 195 5.31 4.83 -16.78
CA ARG A 195 4.11 4.18 -16.19
C ARG A 195 3.47 4.99 -15.07
N ALA A 196 4.13 6.01 -14.54
CA ALA A 196 3.51 6.92 -13.61
C ALA A 196 2.64 7.91 -14.38
N LYS A 197 1.36 7.97 -14.01
CA LYS A 197 0.36 8.83 -14.67
C LYS A 197 -0.21 9.83 -13.66
N PRO A 198 0.57 10.85 -13.25
CA PRO A 198 0.08 11.83 -12.29
C PRO A 198 -1.13 12.59 -12.87
N GLN A 199 -2.11 12.79 -12.01
CA GLN A 199 -3.35 13.48 -12.35
C GLN A 199 -3.51 14.73 -11.50
N TYR A 200 -4.03 15.78 -12.12
CA TYR A 200 -4.31 17.07 -11.50
C TYR A 200 -5.72 17.52 -11.83
N SER A 201 -6.26 18.44 -11.03
CA SER A 201 -7.54 19.08 -11.33
C SER A 201 -7.35 20.21 -12.34
N TYR A 202 -8.33 20.34 -13.24
CA TYR A 202 -8.35 21.39 -14.27
C TYR A 202 -9.75 22.03 -14.35
N THR A 203 -9.76 23.34 -14.60
CA THR A 203 -10.95 24.07 -15.02
C THR A 203 -10.91 24.23 -16.54
N VAL A 204 -12.00 23.82 -17.19
CA VAL A 204 -12.15 23.85 -18.65
C VAL A 204 -13.34 24.71 -18.99
N THR A 205 -13.13 25.72 -19.84
CA THR A 205 -14.20 26.58 -20.36
C THR A 205 -14.49 26.18 -21.81
N THR A 206 -15.78 26.10 -22.15
CA THR A 206 -16.23 25.75 -23.52
C THR A 206 -16.89 26.95 -24.19
N ASN A 207 -17.22 26.80 -25.47
CA ASN A 207 -17.98 27.79 -26.25
C ASN A 207 -19.51 27.76 -25.99
N GLY A 208 -19.93 27.14 -24.89
CA GLY A 208 -21.34 26.90 -24.55
C GLY A 208 -21.81 25.49 -24.88
N SER A 209 -21.01 24.70 -25.61
CA SER A 209 -21.30 23.29 -25.89
C SER A 209 -20.88 22.42 -24.69
N GLY A 210 -21.71 21.44 -24.35
CA GLY A 210 -21.35 20.40 -23.37
C GLY A 210 -20.44 19.34 -23.99
N PHE A 211 -19.84 18.49 -23.11
CA PHE A 211 -19.05 17.35 -23.54
C PHE A 211 -19.92 16.12 -23.81
N ASP A 212 -19.63 15.38 -24.87
CA ASP A 212 -20.16 14.03 -25.06
C ASP A 212 -19.59 13.10 -23.98
N PRO A 213 -20.43 12.43 -23.15
CA PRO A 213 -19.97 11.46 -22.16
C PRO A 213 -19.11 10.33 -22.73
N ASN A 214 -19.39 9.89 -23.97
CA ASN A 214 -18.60 8.87 -24.63
C ASN A 214 -17.18 9.35 -24.98
N TYR A 215 -17.05 10.60 -25.40
CA TYR A 215 -15.74 11.22 -25.63
C TYR A 215 -14.93 11.29 -24.33
N ILE A 216 -15.56 11.73 -23.23
CA ILE A 216 -14.91 11.82 -21.92
C ILE A 216 -14.44 10.44 -21.42
N ILE A 217 -15.33 9.44 -21.46
CA ILE A 217 -15.08 8.13 -20.87
C ILE A 217 -14.21 7.27 -21.80
N ASN A 218 -14.57 7.16 -23.08
CA ASN A 218 -13.96 6.16 -23.97
C ASN A 218 -12.72 6.69 -24.69
N GLU A 219 -12.70 7.98 -25.06
CA GLU A 219 -11.57 8.53 -25.81
C GLU A 219 -10.51 9.18 -24.90
N LEU A 220 -10.95 9.95 -23.89
CA LEU A 220 -10.05 10.56 -22.92
C LEU A 220 -9.77 9.65 -21.72
N ASN A 221 -10.53 8.57 -21.57
CA ASN A 221 -10.42 7.63 -20.47
C ASN A 221 -10.49 8.36 -19.10
N ILE A 222 -11.40 9.32 -18.95
CA ILE A 222 -11.62 10.07 -17.71
C ILE A 222 -12.70 9.35 -16.91
N THR A 223 -12.31 8.80 -15.77
CA THR A 223 -13.17 7.97 -14.89
C THR A 223 -13.52 8.67 -13.58
N ASP A 224 -12.76 9.70 -13.19
CA ASP A 224 -13.06 10.53 -12.02
C ASP A 224 -13.99 11.70 -12.39
N GLY A 225 -14.56 12.34 -11.37
CA GLY A 225 -15.66 13.27 -11.50
C GLY A 225 -15.39 14.47 -12.43
N VAL A 226 -16.39 14.77 -13.25
CA VAL A 226 -16.49 16.00 -14.03
C VAL A 226 -17.71 16.75 -13.51
N TYR A 227 -17.53 18.00 -13.09
CA TYR A 227 -18.58 18.83 -12.53
C TYR A 227 -18.75 20.10 -13.36
N GLN A 228 -19.98 20.40 -13.77
CA GLN A 228 -20.31 21.68 -14.36
C GLN A 228 -20.55 22.71 -13.25
N THR A 229 -19.81 23.79 -13.25
CA THR A 229 -19.88 24.85 -12.22
C THR A 229 -20.56 26.12 -12.74
N ALA A 230 -20.58 26.34 -14.06
CA ALA A 230 -21.30 27.41 -14.74
C ALA A 230 -21.72 26.91 -16.12
N GLU A 231 -22.51 27.69 -16.85
CA GLU A 231 -23.10 27.32 -18.14
C GLU A 231 -22.10 26.72 -19.13
N ASN A 232 -20.87 27.26 -19.15
CA ASN A 232 -19.80 26.85 -20.05
C ASN A 232 -18.50 26.50 -19.34
N THR A 233 -18.54 26.22 -18.01
CA THR A 233 -17.35 25.94 -17.21
C THR A 233 -17.46 24.59 -16.50
N PHE A 234 -16.47 23.76 -16.70
CA PHE A 234 -16.38 22.41 -16.15
C PHE A 234 -15.11 22.25 -15.29
N ILE A 235 -15.22 21.58 -14.16
CA ILE A 235 -14.10 21.14 -13.35
C ILE A 235 -13.89 19.65 -13.56
N PHE A 236 -12.73 19.31 -14.07
CA PHE A 236 -12.24 17.93 -14.13
C PHE A 236 -11.35 17.69 -12.91
N THR A 237 -11.74 16.78 -12.04
CA THR A 237 -11.03 16.55 -10.77
C THR A 237 -9.69 15.86 -10.94
N ALA A 238 -9.53 15.08 -12.03
CA ALA A 238 -8.34 14.27 -12.27
C ALA A 238 -8.07 14.09 -13.77
N LEU A 239 -7.17 14.88 -14.32
CA LEU A 239 -6.64 14.73 -15.68
C LEU A 239 -5.14 14.46 -15.63
N THR A 240 -4.68 13.56 -16.48
CA THR A 240 -3.27 13.51 -16.86
C THR A 240 -2.90 14.70 -17.72
N GLU A 241 -1.63 15.07 -17.78
CA GLU A 241 -1.17 16.14 -18.69
C GLU A 241 -1.48 15.80 -20.16
N GLU A 242 -1.41 14.52 -20.54
CA GLU A 242 -1.77 14.03 -21.87
C GLU A 242 -3.27 14.27 -22.16
N SER A 243 -4.16 13.87 -21.24
CA SER A 243 -5.60 14.10 -21.41
C SER A 243 -5.95 15.58 -21.44
N ALA A 244 -5.26 16.41 -20.65
CA ALA A 244 -5.43 17.86 -20.67
C ALA A 244 -4.99 18.47 -22.01
N ALA A 245 -3.86 18.01 -22.57
CA ALA A 245 -3.40 18.45 -23.88
C ALA A 245 -4.38 18.04 -25.00
N ARG A 246 -4.95 16.83 -24.94
CA ARG A 246 -5.99 16.38 -25.88
C ARG A 246 -7.27 17.22 -25.77
N LEU A 247 -7.72 17.53 -24.55
CA LEU A 247 -8.86 18.41 -24.31
C LEU A 247 -8.63 19.82 -24.85
N LYS A 248 -7.43 20.38 -24.70
CA LYS A 248 -7.07 21.69 -25.21
C LYS A 248 -7.22 21.80 -26.74
N ASN A 249 -7.04 20.69 -27.45
CA ASN A 249 -7.18 20.61 -28.90
C ASN A 249 -8.63 20.36 -29.36
N ASN A 250 -9.58 20.18 -28.44
CA ASN A 250 -10.99 19.99 -28.78
C ASN A 250 -11.62 21.33 -29.20
N PRO A 251 -12.29 21.42 -30.37
CA PRO A 251 -12.85 22.68 -30.90
C PRO A 251 -13.84 23.41 -29.98
N ILE A 252 -14.50 22.68 -29.09
CA ILE A 252 -15.45 23.31 -28.13
C ILE A 252 -14.74 23.96 -26.94
N VAL A 253 -13.47 23.61 -26.68
CA VAL A 253 -12.70 24.12 -25.54
C VAL A 253 -12.07 25.46 -25.88
N THR A 254 -12.45 26.49 -25.13
CA THR A 254 -11.91 27.86 -25.31
C THR A 254 -10.75 28.14 -24.37
N ASN A 255 -10.77 27.53 -23.16
CA ASN A 255 -9.68 27.64 -22.21
C ASN A 255 -9.55 26.39 -21.35
N ILE A 256 -8.33 26.06 -20.91
CA ILE A 256 -8.02 25.03 -19.94
C ILE A 256 -6.93 25.52 -18.99
N THR A 257 -7.21 25.47 -17.71
CA THR A 257 -6.28 25.92 -16.67
C THR A 257 -6.16 24.86 -15.59
N ARG A 258 -4.92 24.52 -15.20
CA ARG A 258 -4.71 23.62 -14.06
C ARG A 258 -5.05 24.36 -12.77
N ASN A 259 -5.83 23.72 -11.91
CA ASN A 259 -6.19 24.25 -10.61
C ASN A 259 -5.00 24.07 -9.66
N ILE A 260 -4.49 25.17 -9.14
CA ILE A 260 -3.46 25.19 -8.11
C ILE A 260 -4.09 25.78 -6.86
N THR A 261 -3.93 25.08 -5.74
CA THR A 261 -4.46 25.54 -4.45
C THR A 261 -3.68 26.76 -4.00
N GLU A 262 -4.40 27.84 -3.69
CA GLU A 262 -3.83 29.07 -3.16
C GLU A 262 -4.04 29.16 -1.64
N GLY A 263 -3.14 29.88 -0.96
CA GLY A 263 -3.22 30.10 0.49
C GLY A 263 -2.88 28.86 1.33
N VAL A 264 -3.32 28.89 2.58
CA VAL A 264 -3.08 27.81 3.58
C VAL A 264 -4.20 26.79 3.49
N GLU A 265 -3.86 25.50 3.49
CA GLU A 265 -4.83 24.41 3.51
C GLU A 265 -4.86 23.75 4.90
N ASP A 266 -6.06 23.47 5.40
CA ASP A 266 -6.28 22.80 6.68
C ASP A 266 -5.87 21.33 6.63
N GLY A 267 -5.33 20.84 7.75
CA GLY A 267 -4.95 19.44 7.88
C GLY A 267 -3.72 19.01 7.09
N ILE A 268 -2.97 19.93 6.49
CA ILE A 268 -1.67 19.66 5.87
C ILE A 268 -0.64 19.35 6.96
N PHE A 269 0.23 18.37 6.70
CA PHE A 269 1.35 18.06 7.59
C PHE A 269 2.18 19.32 7.93
N PRO A 270 2.56 19.55 9.20
CA PRO A 270 2.50 18.59 10.33
C PRO A 270 1.18 18.62 11.14
N ASP A 271 0.18 19.39 10.75
CA ASP A 271 -1.01 19.71 11.55
C ASP A 271 -2.25 18.84 11.19
N PHE A 272 -2.05 17.66 10.63
CA PHE A 272 -3.09 16.75 10.12
C PHE A 272 -4.26 16.46 11.08
N GLN A 273 -4.00 16.41 12.38
CA GLN A 273 -5.00 15.95 13.35
C GLN A 273 -5.90 17.06 13.92
N ASP A 274 -5.51 18.31 13.77
CA ASP A 274 -6.17 19.41 14.48
C ASP A 274 -7.33 20.02 13.68
N GLY A 275 -7.47 19.69 12.38
CA GLY A 275 -8.52 20.23 11.50
C GLY A 275 -8.53 21.76 11.42
N LYS A 276 -7.43 22.39 11.83
CA LYS A 276 -7.23 23.83 11.87
C LYS A 276 -6.23 24.24 10.80
N PRO A 277 -6.28 25.48 10.35
CA PRO A 277 -5.24 26.04 9.48
C PRO A 277 -3.86 25.79 10.08
N SER A 278 -2.89 25.39 9.24
CA SER A 278 -1.52 25.24 9.69
C SER A 278 -1.04 26.53 10.34
N THR A 279 -0.68 26.44 11.61
CA THR A 279 -0.02 27.55 12.34
C THR A 279 1.49 27.53 12.15
N THR A 280 2.01 26.44 11.55
CA THR A 280 3.44 26.20 11.43
C THR A 280 4.00 26.74 10.10
N ASN A 281 3.25 26.57 9.01
CA ASN A 281 3.70 26.95 7.66
C ASN A 281 2.50 27.37 6.78
N ASN A 282 2.76 28.24 5.80
CA ASN A 282 1.75 28.65 4.80
C ASN A 282 1.71 27.61 3.64
N TRP A 283 1.51 26.33 3.94
CA TRP A 283 1.53 25.28 2.95
C TRP A 283 0.13 24.81 2.55
N ASN A 284 0.09 24.23 1.37
CA ASN A 284 -1.06 23.51 0.85
C ASN A 284 -0.58 22.28 0.05
N LYS A 285 -1.50 21.51 -0.49
CA LYS A 285 -1.16 20.28 -1.23
C LYS A 285 -0.35 20.51 -2.50
N ASP A 286 -0.39 21.72 -3.09
CA ASP A 286 0.33 22.08 -4.32
C ASP A 286 1.61 22.86 -4.07
N ASN A 287 1.73 23.55 -2.91
CA ASN A 287 2.91 24.31 -2.53
C ASN A 287 3.31 23.95 -1.09
N PHE A 288 4.40 23.20 -0.95
CA PHE A 288 4.76 22.51 0.28
C PHE A 288 6.28 22.39 0.45
N GLY A 289 6.77 22.49 1.68
CA GLY A 289 8.17 22.26 2.03
C GLY A 289 9.06 23.48 1.85
N PRO A 290 10.41 23.31 1.86
CA PRO A 290 11.11 22.02 1.92
C PRO A 290 11.05 21.33 3.28
N ILE A 291 11.01 19.98 3.27
CA ILE A 291 11.14 19.14 4.45
C ILE A 291 12.31 18.18 4.29
N TYR A 292 12.98 17.84 5.40
CA TYR A 292 13.96 16.77 5.43
C TYR A 292 13.28 15.42 5.71
N ILE A 293 13.56 14.39 4.90
CA ILE A 293 13.05 13.03 5.13
C ILE A 293 14.01 12.29 6.04
N PRO A 294 13.58 11.90 7.26
CA PRO A 294 14.48 11.35 8.25
C PRO A 294 15.14 10.04 7.82
N LYS A 295 16.42 9.93 8.14
CA LYS A 295 17.27 8.77 7.88
C LYS A 295 17.82 8.21 9.17
N ALA A 296 17.80 6.89 9.31
CA ALA A 296 18.35 6.19 10.48
C ALA A 296 19.81 6.62 10.76
N GLY A 297 20.12 6.90 12.04
CA GLY A 297 21.42 7.34 12.50
C GLY A 297 21.75 8.81 12.24
N VAL A 298 20.90 9.56 11.55
CA VAL A 298 21.10 11.01 11.33
C VAL A 298 20.50 11.79 12.49
N THR A 299 21.25 12.77 12.97
CA THR A 299 20.84 13.68 14.05
C THR A 299 20.38 15.02 13.47
N VAL A 300 19.24 15.50 13.95
CA VAL A 300 18.69 16.81 13.61
C VAL A 300 18.59 17.70 14.84
N ALA A 301 18.70 19.01 14.67
CA ALA A 301 18.46 19.95 15.74
C ALA A 301 16.96 20.03 16.09
N LEU A 302 16.66 20.02 17.38
CA LEU A 302 15.31 20.21 17.92
C LEU A 302 15.15 21.61 18.53
N ASN A 303 14.11 22.27 18.09
CA ASN A 303 13.63 23.52 18.63
C ASN A 303 12.13 23.66 18.33
N THR A 304 11.49 24.71 18.78
CA THR A 304 10.06 24.95 18.59
C THR A 304 9.62 25.01 17.11
N LYS A 305 10.53 25.33 16.17
CA LYS A 305 10.23 25.36 14.73
C LYS A 305 10.38 23.99 14.07
N SER A 306 11.37 23.18 14.47
CA SER A 306 11.61 21.87 13.89
C SER A 306 10.78 20.76 14.55
N LEU A 307 10.42 20.89 15.82
CA LEU A 307 9.69 19.91 16.59
C LEU A 307 8.35 19.47 15.98
N PRO A 308 7.52 20.34 15.41
CA PRO A 308 6.27 19.93 14.79
C PRO A 308 6.43 18.83 13.73
N PHE A 309 7.54 18.85 12.98
CA PHE A 309 7.82 17.84 11.95
C PHE A 309 8.21 16.48 12.52
N TYR A 310 8.79 16.44 13.73
CA TYR A 310 9.37 15.22 14.30
C TYR A 310 8.66 14.71 15.55
N LYS A 311 7.71 15.49 16.14
CA LYS A 311 7.02 15.10 17.37
C LYS A 311 6.40 13.70 17.29
N THR A 312 5.70 13.40 16.20
CA THR A 312 5.07 12.09 15.96
C THR A 312 6.10 10.97 15.80
N ILE A 313 7.21 11.25 15.14
CA ILE A 313 8.32 10.30 15.01
C ILE A 313 8.86 9.95 16.40
N ILE A 314 9.18 10.97 17.19
CA ILE A 314 9.79 10.81 18.50
C ILE A 314 8.87 10.04 19.45
N SER A 315 7.60 10.46 19.54
CA SER A 315 6.67 9.93 20.53
C SER A 315 5.95 8.65 20.06
N GLU A 316 5.35 8.65 18.86
CA GLU A 316 4.49 7.56 18.44
C GLU A 316 5.26 6.44 17.71
N TYR A 317 6.19 6.80 16.80
CA TYR A 317 6.87 5.79 15.97
C TYR A 317 8.12 5.21 16.63
N GLU A 318 8.81 5.99 17.44
CA GLU A 318 10.03 5.55 18.12
C GLU A 318 9.85 5.39 19.65
N GLY A 319 8.62 5.62 20.16
CA GLY A 319 8.17 5.25 21.51
C GLY A 319 8.87 5.99 22.64
N ASN A 320 9.27 7.25 22.41
CA ASN A 320 9.89 8.06 23.46
C ASN A 320 8.83 8.90 24.21
N ASP A 321 9.06 9.15 25.50
CA ASP A 321 8.30 10.16 26.24
C ASP A 321 8.79 11.55 25.84
N LEU A 322 7.92 12.33 25.21
CA LEU A 322 8.19 13.69 24.73
C LEU A 322 7.37 14.70 25.55
N GLN A 323 8.06 15.57 26.26
CA GLN A 323 7.45 16.64 27.04
C GLN A 323 7.97 17.99 26.53
N VAL A 324 7.06 18.97 26.40
CA VAL A 324 7.38 20.33 25.92
C VAL A 324 6.80 21.33 26.90
N THR A 325 7.66 22.18 27.47
CA THR A 325 7.26 23.23 28.40
C THR A 325 7.87 24.56 27.93
N GLY A 326 7.07 25.42 27.32
CA GLY A 326 7.57 26.62 26.65
C GLY A 326 8.54 26.25 25.52
N ASN A 327 9.79 26.70 25.65
CA ASN A 327 10.85 26.39 24.67
C ASN A 327 11.69 25.17 25.06
N GLU A 328 11.47 24.59 26.23
CA GLU A 328 12.22 23.42 26.69
C GLU A 328 11.59 22.13 26.17
N ILE A 329 12.38 21.34 25.47
CA ILE A 329 12.01 20.02 24.96
C ILE A 329 12.73 18.97 25.81
N ARG A 330 11.96 18.01 26.35
CA ARG A 330 12.49 16.86 27.09
C ARG A 330 12.11 15.56 26.37
N ILE A 331 13.08 14.68 26.25
CA ILE A 331 12.89 13.32 25.72
C ILE A 331 13.36 12.35 26.80
N ASN A 332 12.45 11.46 27.23
CA ASN A 332 12.68 10.49 28.33
C ASN A 332 13.23 11.18 29.59
N GLY A 333 12.66 12.34 29.95
CA GLY A 333 13.01 13.14 31.10
C GLY A 333 14.29 13.98 30.98
N LYS A 334 15.05 13.89 29.88
CA LYS A 334 16.28 14.66 29.66
C LYS A 334 16.02 15.81 28.68
N ILE A 335 16.61 16.99 28.96
CA ILE A 335 16.58 18.12 28.01
C ILE A 335 17.28 17.69 26.71
N ALA A 336 16.64 17.97 25.57
CA ALA A 336 17.13 17.61 24.25
C ALA A 336 17.04 18.80 23.30
N ASP A 337 18.16 19.17 22.69
CA ASP A 337 18.32 20.16 21.62
C ASP A 337 18.51 19.48 20.24
N SER A 338 18.55 18.16 20.23
CA SER A 338 18.77 17.35 19.03
C SER A 338 18.11 15.97 19.18
N TYR A 339 17.89 15.30 18.04
CA TYR A 339 17.35 13.96 18.02
C TYR A 339 17.99 13.12 16.91
N THR A 340 18.35 11.87 17.24
CA THR A 340 18.90 10.89 16.29
C THR A 340 17.83 9.86 15.96
N PHE A 341 17.47 9.74 14.68
CA PHE A 341 16.42 8.83 14.23
C PHE A 341 16.86 7.37 14.34
N LYS A 342 15.96 6.50 14.85
CA LYS A 342 16.24 5.07 15.02
C LYS A 342 15.98 4.26 13.76
N GLN A 343 15.09 4.73 12.85
CA GLN A 343 14.73 4.06 11.60
C GLN A 343 14.65 5.03 10.44
N ASN A 344 14.48 4.49 9.23
CA ASN A 344 14.28 5.26 8.01
C ASN A 344 12.81 5.66 7.85
N TYR A 345 12.59 6.75 7.10
CA TYR A 345 11.27 7.26 6.79
C TYR A 345 11.15 7.55 5.31
N TYR A 346 9.93 7.48 4.79
CA TYR A 346 9.62 7.67 3.38
C TYR A 346 8.50 8.68 3.21
N TRP A 347 8.45 9.31 2.02
CA TRP A 347 7.36 10.21 1.66
C TRP A 347 6.53 9.59 0.54
N MET A 348 5.29 9.22 0.87
CA MET A 348 4.39 8.43 0.05
C MET A 348 3.29 9.32 -0.53
N MET A 349 3.21 9.46 -1.86
CA MET A 349 2.18 10.26 -2.53
C MET A 349 1.38 9.44 -3.53
N GLY A 350 0.08 9.79 -3.68
CA GLY A 350 -0.76 9.24 -4.73
C GLY A 350 -0.46 9.89 -6.09
N ASP A 351 -0.63 9.14 -7.18
CA ASP A 351 -0.51 9.71 -8.53
C ASP A 351 -1.72 10.59 -8.87
N ASN A 352 -2.90 10.29 -8.33
CA ASN A 352 -4.05 11.18 -8.38
C ASN A 352 -3.89 12.30 -7.34
N ARG A 353 -3.13 13.34 -7.70
CA ARG A 353 -2.59 14.38 -6.80
C ARG A 353 -3.66 15.11 -6.00
N HIS A 354 -4.83 15.38 -6.59
CA HIS A 354 -5.91 16.11 -5.93
C HIS A 354 -6.98 15.20 -5.30
N ASN A 355 -6.86 13.87 -5.51
CA ASN A 355 -7.77 12.87 -4.93
C ASN A 355 -6.98 11.77 -4.19
N SER A 356 -6.08 12.18 -3.27
CA SER A 356 -5.26 11.25 -2.50
C SER A 356 -5.03 11.76 -1.08
N LEU A 357 -5.44 10.95 -0.10
CA LEU A 357 -4.97 11.08 1.27
C LEU A 357 -3.59 10.42 1.37
N ASP A 358 -2.54 11.25 1.42
CA ASP A 358 -1.16 10.80 1.36
C ASP A 358 -0.25 11.58 2.34
N ALA A 359 1.07 11.45 2.17
CA ALA A 359 2.04 12.01 3.11
C ALA A 359 1.94 13.53 3.25
N ARG A 360 1.40 14.26 2.29
CA ARG A 360 1.12 15.70 2.43
C ARG A 360 0.19 16.01 3.59
N TYR A 361 -0.61 15.04 4.00
CA TYR A 361 -1.53 15.11 5.13
C TYR A 361 -0.98 14.36 6.35
N PHE A 362 -0.79 13.03 6.26
CA PHE A 362 -0.43 12.21 7.42
C PHE A 362 1.07 12.20 7.77
N GLY A 363 1.94 12.76 6.90
CA GLY A 363 3.37 12.88 7.15
C GLY A 363 4.19 11.64 6.76
N TYR A 364 5.27 11.41 7.48
CA TYR A 364 6.24 10.37 7.19
C TYR A 364 5.69 8.96 7.37
N THR A 365 6.11 8.05 6.49
CA THR A 365 5.85 6.60 6.60
C THR A 365 7.10 5.93 7.15
N PRO A 366 7.05 5.32 8.35
CA PRO A 366 8.18 4.64 8.94
C PRO A 366 8.52 3.33 8.19
N GLU A 367 9.78 2.89 8.27
CA GLU A 367 10.25 1.67 7.61
C GLU A 367 9.54 0.41 8.13
N ASP A 368 9.23 0.33 9.42
CA ASP A 368 8.50 -0.78 10.03
C ASP A 368 7.05 -0.91 9.53
N HIS A 369 6.50 0.14 8.95
CA HIS A 369 5.18 0.14 8.31
C HIS A 369 5.21 -0.39 6.86
N VAL A 370 6.37 -0.47 6.21
CA VAL A 370 6.48 -0.97 4.81
C VAL A 370 6.13 -2.45 4.77
N VAL A 371 5.18 -2.83 3.90
CA VAL A 371 4.66 -4.19 3.74
C VAL A 371 5.33 -4.91 2.58
N GLY A 372 5.41 -4.31 1.40
CA GLY A 372 6.02 -4.93 0.24
C GLY A 372 5.84 -4.14 -1.06
N LYS A 373 6.36 -4.71 -2.15
CA LYS A 373 6.34 -4.13 -3.50
C LYS A 373 5.27 -4.80 -4.35
N PRO A 374 4.26 -4.08 -4.87
CA PRO A 374 3.37 -4.63 -5.89
C PRO A 374 4.20 -4.93 -7.15
N VAL A 375 4.12 -6.15 -7.63
CA VAL A 375 4.95 -6.60 -8.77
C VAL A 375 4.13 -7.01 -9.97
N PHE A 376 2.90 -7.51 -9.76
CA PHE A 376 2.12 -8.16 -10.80
C PHE A 376 0.63 -7.94 -10.62
N ILE A 377 -0.09 -7.63 -11.72
CA ILE A 377 -1.55 -7.57 -11.81
C ILE A 377 -2.01 -8.89 -12.42
N TRP A 378 -2.64 -9.75 -11.63
CA TRP A 378 -3.09 -11.05 -12.11
C TRP A 378 -4.53 -11.03 -12.64
N MET A 379 -5.34 -10.08 -12.15
CA MET A 379 -6.73 -9.85 -12.55
C MET A 379 -7.02 -8.35 -12.51
N SER A 380 -7.90 -7.89 -13.40
CA SER A 380 -8.42 -6.51 -13.38
C SER A 380 -9.92 -6.53 -13.72
N TRP A 381 -10.72 -5.92 -12.83
CA TRP A 381 -12.16 -5.93 -12.92
C TRP A 381 -12.72 -4.52 -12.97
N ASP A 382 -13.49 -4.21 -14.01
CA ASP A 382 -14.20 -2.94 -14.14
C ASP A 382 -15.61 -3.06 -13.58
N SER A 383 -15.88 -2.34 -12.48
CA SER A 383 -17.21 -2.32 -11.86
C SER A 383 -18.27 -1.66 -12.76
N HIS A 384 -17.86 -0.78 -13.67
CA HIS A 384 -18.76 -0.08 -14.58
C HIS A 384 -18.97 -0.82 -15.92
N GLY A 385 -18.13 -1.80 -16.22
CA GLY A 385 -18.26 -2.64 -17.41
C GLY A 385 -19.49 -3.55 -17.37
N LYS A 386 -19.92 -4.06 -18.53
CA LYS A 386 -21.04 -5.01 -18.66
C LYS A 386 -20.56 -6.32 -19.30
N GLY A 387 -21.05 -7.45 -18.80
CA GLY A 387 -20.73 -8.76 -19.37
C GLY A 387 -19.23 -9.05 -19.37
N PHE A 388 -18.70 -9.50 -20.50
CA PHE A 388 -17.27 -9.79 -20.67
C PHE A 388 -16.37 -8.53 -20.62
N ASN A 389 -16.92 -7.34 -20.85
CA ASN A 389 -16.19 -6.08 -20.74
C ASN A 389 -15.93 -5.65 -19.30
N LYS A 390 -16.43 -6.38 -18.32
CA LYS A 390 -16.02 -6.22 -16.92
C LYS A 390 -14.57 -6.61 -16.70
N VAL A 391 -14.03 -7.52 -17.49
CA VAL A 391 -12.61 -7.92 -17.42
C VAL A 391 -11.80 -6.99 -18.31
N ARG A 392 -10.80 -6.31 -17.73
CA ARG A 392 -9.83 -5.53 -18.48
C ARG A 392 -8.73 -6.48 -19.00
N TRP A 393 -8.97 -7.07 -20.16
CA TRP A 393 -8.12 -8.11 -20.77
C TRP A 393 -6.69 -7.65 -21.05
N ASP A 394 -6.50 -6.38 -21.35
CA ASP A 394 -5.22 -5.72 -21.58
C ASP A 394 -4.37 -5.60 -20.31
N ARG A 395 -5.01 -5.65 -19.12
CA ARG A 395 -4.35 -5.58 -17.83
C ARG A 395 -4.10 -6.93 -17.17
N LEU A 396 -4.70 -8.01 -17.69
CA LEU A 396 -4.47 -9.36 -17.14
C LEU A 396 -3.00 -9.75 -17.31
N PHE A 397 -2.40 -10.27 -16.24
CA PHE A 397 -1.02 -10.76 -16.24
C PHE A 397 -0.02 -9.68 -16.70
N THR A 398 -0.13 -8.45 -16.16
CA THR A 398 0.82 -7.36 -16.42
C THR A 398 1.73 -7.13 -15.23
N THR A 399 2.94 -6.62 -15.48
CA THR A 399 3.84 -6.17 -14.42
C THR A 399 3.48 -4.74 -13.99
N VAL A 400 3.55 -4.46 -12.68
CA VAL A 400 3.30 -3.12 -12.12
C VAL A 400 4.44 -2.17 -12.48
N ASN A 401 5.68 -2.63 -12.31
CA ASN A 401 6.89 -1.86 -12.55
C ASN A 401 7.55 -2.28 -13.87
N GLY A 402 8.45 -1.46 -14.37
CA GLY A 402 9.23 -1.69 -15.59
C GLY A 402 9.18 -0.49 -16.53
N ASP A 403 10.02 -0.55 -17.56
CA ASP A 403 10.10 0.46 -18.62
C ASP A 403 8.98 0.27 -19.65
N GLY A 404 8.63 1.34 -20.35
CA GLY A 404 7.61 1.34 -21.40
C GLY A 404 6.18 1.09 -20.88
N GLN A 405 5.24 0.94 -21.80
CA GLN A 405 3.84 0.69 -21.47
C GLN A 405 3.65 -0.74 -20.92
N PRO A 406 2.68 -0.97 -19.99
CA PRO A 406 2.36 -2.30 -19.50
C PRO A 406 1.96 -3.24 -20.65
N TYR A 407 2.50 -4.45 -20.63
CA TYR A 407 2.19 -5.48 -21.63
C TYR A 407 1.54 -6.70 -20.94
N SER A 408 0.44 -7.20 -21.51
CA SER A 408 -0.26 -8.39 -20.99
C SER A 408 0.43 -9.69 -21.43
N TYR A 409 0.87 -10.46 -20.43
CA TYR A 409 1.43 -11.81 -20.65
C TYR A 409 0.36 -12.91 -20.69
N PHE A 410 -0.92 -12.56 -20.60
CA PHE A 410 -2.02 -13.50 -20.50
C PHE A 410 -2.07 -14.51 -21.66
N LYS A 411 -1.80 -14.07 -22.89
CA LYS A 411 -1.72 -14.98 -24.05
C LYS A 411 -0.65 -16.05 -23.91
N PHE A 412 0.52 -15.71 -23.37
CA PHE A 412 1.58 -16.69 -23.12
C PHE A 412 1.23 -17.67 -22.01
N PHE A 413 0.52 -17.20 -20.99
CA PHE A 413 -0.03 -18.09 -19.96
C PHE A 413 -0.98 -19.11 -20.57
N LEU A 414 -1.90 -18.71 -21.48
CA LEU A 414 -2.81 -19.64 -22.15
C LEU A 414 -2.05 -20.65 -23.03
N ILE A 415 -1.03 -20.22 -23.75
CA ILE A 415 -0.18 -21.12 -24.56
C ILE A 415 0.54 -22.13 -23.66
N ALA A 416 1.15 -21.67 -22.55
CA ALA A 416 1.82 -22.55 -21.59
C ALA A 416 0.85 -23.55 -20.97
N LEU A 417 -0.37 -23.11 -20.62
CA LEU A 417 -1.42 -23.96 -20.07
C LEU A 417 -1.86 -25.04 -21.07
N ALA A 418 -2.10 -24.65 -22.32
CA ALA A 418 -2.45 -25.59 -23.39
C ALA A 418 -1.31 -26.60 -23.63
N ALA A 419 -0.05 -26.16 -23.66
CA ALA A 419 1.11 -27.01 -23.77
C ALA A 419 1.22 -28.01 -22.59
N TYR A 420 1.01 -27.53 -21.37
CA TYR A 420 1.00 -28.40 -20.17
C TYR A 420 -0.04 -29.52 -20.29
N PHE A 421 -1.28 -29.18 -20.60
CA PHE A 421 -2.33 -30.19 -20.75
C PHE A 421 -2.05 -31.13 -21.93
N GLY A 422 -1.54 -30.61 -23.05
CA GLY A 422 -1.14 -31.43 -24.21
C GLY A 422 -0.05 -32.43 -23.84
N ILE A 423 1.02 -31.98 -23.20
CA ILE A 423 2.13 -32.86 -22.77
C ILE A 423 1.64 -33.88 -21.77
N THR A 424 0.87 -33.46 -20.76
CA THR A 424 0.31 -34.39 -19.74
C THR A 424 -0.58 -35.48 -20.39
N TYR A 425 -1.43 -35.07 -21.32
CA TYR A 425 -2.26 -36.02 -22.06
C TYR A 425 -1.42 -37.04 -22.84
N PHE A 426 -0.40 -36.59 -23.58
CA PHE A 426 0.47 -37.49 -24.32
C PHE A 426 1.29 -38.43 -23.42
N LEU A 427 1.80 -37.93 -22.29
CA LEU A 427 2.53 -38.77 -21.34
C LEU A 427 1.64 -39.83 -20.68
N ASN A 428 0.41 -39.49 -20.31
CA ASN A 428 -0.55 -40.47 -19.76
C ASN A 428 -0.93 -41.51 -20.79
N LYS A 429 -1.21 -41.12 -22.04
CA LYS A 429 -1.52 -42.06 -23.12
C LYS A 429 -0.36 -42.99 -23.50
N ARG A 430 0.89 -42.53 -23.26
CA ARG A 430 2.08 -43.37 -23.44
C ARG A 430 2.18 -44.42 -22.32
N LYS A 431 1.95 -44.04 -21.08
CA LYS A 431 1.91 -44.98 -19.93
C LYS A 431 0.84 -46.07 -20.11
N GLU A 432 -0.37 -45.69 -20.54
CA GLU A 432 -1.46 -46.64 -20.80
C GLU A 432 -1.14 -47.65 -21.95
N LYS A 433 -0.12 -47.41 -22.75
CA LYS A 433 0.31 -48.38 -23.81
C LYS A 433 1.48 -49.25 -23.38
N GLU A 434 2.18 -48.85 -22.31
CA GLU A 434 3.32 -49.61 -21.75
C GLU A 434 2.89 -50.55 -20.63
N ASP A 435 1.68 -50.36 -20.02
CA ASP A 435 0.95 -51.26 -19.14
C ASP A 435 0.04 -52.24 -19.97
#